data_707b04f478f6e19622486d0d4cc12306
#
_entry.id   707b04f478f6e19622486d0d4cc12306
#
_cell.length_a   1.000
_cell.length_b   1.000
_cell.length_c   1.000
_cell.angle_alpha   90.00
_cell.angle_beta   90.00
_cell.angle_gamma   90.00
#
_symmetry.space_group_name_H-M   'P 1'
#
loop_
_entity.id
_entity.type
_entity.pdbx_description
1 polymer ?
#
loop_
_entity_poly.entity_id
_entity_poly.type
_entity_poly.pdbx_seq_one_letter_code
_entity_poly.pdbx_strand_id
1 'polypeptide(L)'
;MPTLSNVNTSDIRSAIELGCKTMSSVFNADDSDIPFFASEVLPNPQLSFSSVHGESHVPGRHLNALLTAEDVVGITIDEEAIQKHSNAAFFSYSGSAPLPLNRDDLTGPLINFNEHNIREGFHALFALVKYRGSDRAAEIAEASIACLLELWKPENGWDWDRLQSEFGLRSSRDHTFITGIARAIGPLVKYYSATQHGPALELAIILASKATDEFFLPDGTYDPKKFGPHTHSTTCVMSSLAQLADITSDLSLLERVKTFYDNGLWEIRDEIGWVIESSDDNSPPDRGECNNTGDIVETALILGRYGYPEYFQDAE
;
A
#
# COMPACT_ATOMS: atom_id res chain seq x y z
N MET A 1 -32.28 23.21 -12.89
CA MET A 1 -31.14 22.30 -12.61
C MET A 1 -30.24 23.03 -11.63
N PRO A 2 -29.75 22.43 -10.54
CA PRO A 2 -28.77 23.09 -9.72
C PRO A 2 -27.52 23.34 -10.56
N THR A 3 -27.10 24.57 -10.65
CA THR A 3 -25.82 24.95 -11.25
C THR A 3 -24.73 24.39 -10.36
N LEU A 4 -23.88 23.53 -10.92
CA LEU A 4 -22.62 23.14 -10.29
C LEU A 4 -21.74 24.38 -10.19
N SER A 5 -21.93 25.17 -9.12
CA SER A 5 -21.01 26.27 -8.80
C SER A 5 -19.84 25.66 -8.01
N ASN A 6 -18.63 26.09 -8.34
CA ASN A 6 -17.38 25.70 -7.66
C ASN A 6 -16.85 24.27 -7.95
N VAL A 7 -17.13 23.70 -9.09
CA VAL A 7 -16.60 22.38 -9.49
C VAL A 7 -15.06 22.34 -9.49
N ASN A 8 -14.42 23.49 -9.78
CA ASN A 8 -12.95 23.59 -9.86
C ASN A 8 -12.32 24.33 -8.67
N THR A 9 -13.05 24.51 -7.58
CA THR A 9 -12.58 25.18 -6.38
C THR A 9 -12.57 24.26 -5.17
N SER A 10 -12.40 22.96 -5.38
CA SER A 10 -12.23 22.02 -4.27
C SER A 10 -10.97 22.39 -3.50
N ASP A 11 -11.13 22.83 -2.28
CA ASP A 11 -10.05 23.02 -1.34
C ASP A 11 -9.51 21.63 -0.95
N ILE A 12 -8.27 21.33 -1.33
CA ILE A 12 -7.61 20.06 -1.03
C ILE A 12 -7.63 19.78 0.48
N ARG A 13 -7.43 20.82 1.30
CA ARG A 13 -7.51 20.68 2.76
C ARG A 13 -8.89 20.16 3.20
N SER A 14 -9.96 20.75 2.71
CA SER A 14 -11.32 20.30 3.03
C SER A 14 -11.60 18.87 2.56
N ALA A 15 -11.05 18.46 1.41
CA ALA A 15 -11.16 17.09 0.93
C ALA A 15 -10.42 16.11 1.85
N ILE A 16 -9.23 16.46 2.32
CA ILE A 16 -8.44 15.66 3.28
C ILE A 16 -9.21 15.56 4.62
N GLU A 17 -9.76 16.66 5.14
CA GLU A 17 -10.58 16.68 6.37
C GLU A 17 -11.78 15.73 6.27
N LEU A 18 -12.48 15.74 5.14
CA LEU A 18 -13.60 14.83 4.90
C LEU A 18 -13.13 13.36 4.85
N GLY A 19 -12.02 13.09 4.19
CA GLY A 19 -11.40 11.76 4.16
C GLY A 19 -11.03 11.27 5.57
N CYS A 20 -10.38 12.13 6.36
CA CYS A 20 -10.03 11.82 7.76
C CYS A 20 -11.27 11.51 8.60
N LYS A 21 -12.34 12.32 8.47
CA LYS A 21 -13.60 12.06 9.16
C LYS A 21 -14.21 10.70 8.79
N THR A 22 -14.17 10.33 7.51
CA THR A 22 -14.65 9.02 7.05
C THR A 22 -13.83 7.89 7.68
N MET A 23 -12.51 7.96 7.59
CA MET A 23 -11.60 6.93 8.13
C MET A 23 -11.70 6.80 9.66
N SER A 24 -12.12 7.85 10.36
CA SER A 24 -12.35 7.82 11.81
C SER A 24 -13.71 7.23 12.22
N SER A 25 -14.53 6.75 11.27
CA SER A 25 -15.91 6.33 11.54
C SER A 25 -16.25 4.93 11.01
N VAL A 26 -15.27 4.14 10.59
CA VAL A 26 -15.48 2.86 9.87
C VAL A 26 -15.40 1.61 10.75
N PHE A 27 -15.61 1.74 12.03
CA PHE A 27 -15.43 0.67 13.00
C PHE A 27 -16.68 -0.18 13.22
N ASN A 28 -16.48 -1.49 13.36
CA ASN A 28 -17.50 -2.45 13.74
C ASN A 28 -17.52 -2.64 15.25
N ALA A 29 -18.44 -1.98 15.94
CA ALA A 29 -18.57 -2.08 17.39
C ALA A 29 -18.90 -3.52 17.87
N ASP A 30 -19.54 -4.32 17.04
CA ASP A 30 -19.88 -5.71 17.36
C ASP A 30 -18.69 -6.69 17.14
N ASP A 31 -17.58 -6.20 16.56
CA ASP A 31 -16.37 -6.97 16.29
C ASP A 31 -15.11 -6.26 16.83
N SER A 32 -15.12 -5.88 18.09
CA SER A 32 -13.98 -5.27 18.78
C SER A 32 -13.38 -4.07 18.07
N ASP A 33 -14.22 -3.28 17.41
CA ASP A 33 -13.85 -2.11 16.61
C ASP A 33 -12.91 -2.41 15.43
N ILE A 34 -12.86 -3.66 14.93
CA ILE A 34 -12.18 -3.96 13.66
C ILE A 34 -12.87 -3.16 12.54
N PRO A 35 -12.13 -2.44 11.71
CA PRO A 35 -12.75 -1.62 10.67
C PRO A 35 -13.36 -2.48 9.56
N PHE A 36 -14.49 -2.02 9.04
CA PHE A 36 -15.08 -2.61 7.84
C PHE A 36 -14.18 -2.43 6.63
N PHE A 37 -14.02 -3.47 5.81
CA PHE A 37 -13.24 -3.39 4.58
C PHE A 37 -13.99 -2.71 3.45
N ALA A 38 -15.23 -3.13 3.21
CA ALA A 38 -16.02 -2.66 2.10
C ALA A 38 -17.29 -1.94 2.56
N SER A 39 -17.62 -0.87 1.85
CA SER A 39 -18.89 -0.20 1.95
C SER A 39 -19.55 -0.12 0.58
N GLU A 40 -20.66 -0.81 0.40
CA GLU A 40 -21.50 -0.64 -0.77
C GLU A 40 -22.56 0.41 -0.45
N VAL A 41 -22.69 1.42 -1.31
CA VAL A 41 -23.62 2.55 -1.10
C VAL A 41 -24.92 2.33 -1.87
N LEU A 42 -24.84 1.70 -3.03
CA LEU A 42 -25.98 1.45 -3.92
C LEU A 42 -25.99 -0.01 -4.40
N PRO A 43 -27.16 -0.62 -4.62
CA PRO A 43 -28.52 -0.08 -4.33
C PRO A 43 -28.88 -0.14 -2.83
N ASN A 44 -28.21 -1.01 -2.06
CA ASN A 44 -28.46 -1.18 -0.63
C ASN A 44 -27.15 -0.95 0.13
N PRO A 45 -27.06 0.06 0.99
CA PRO A 45 -25.87 0.32 1.78
C PRO A 45 -25.51 -0.88 2.64
N GLN A 46 -24.27 -1.35 2.51
CA GLN A 46 -23.71 -2.46 3.29
C GLN A 46 -22.30 -2.14 3.72
N LEU A 47 -21.98 -2.53 4.95
CA LEU A 47 -20.63 -2.58 5.47
C LEU A 47 -20.26 -4.04 5.69
N SER A 48 -19.13 -4.48 5.21
CA SER A 48 -18.79 -5.90 5.22
C SER A 48 -17.42 -6.19 5.82
N PHE A 49 -17.34 -7.35 6.47
CA PHE A 49 -16.10 -8.02 6.86
C PHE A 49 -15.39 -8.59 5.63
N SER A 50 -14.08 -8.68 5.71
CA SER A 50 -13.27 -9.37 4.69
C SER A 50 -12.25 -10.28 5.35
N SER A 51 -12.36 -11.58 5.11
CA SER A 51 -11.35 -12.59 5.54
C SER A 51 -9.98 -12.44 4.86
N VAL A 52 -9.87 -11.52 3.92
CA VAL A 52 -8.64 -11.27 3.13
C VAL A 52 -7.99 -9.93 3.47
N HIS A 53 -8.77 -8.97 3.99
CA HIS A 53 -8.31 -7.59 4.13
C HIS A 53 -8.71 -6.91 5.45
N GLY A 54 -9.65 -7.46 6.23
CA GLY A 54 -10.24 -6.76 7.37
C GLY A 54 -9.23 -6.25 8.37
N GLU A 55 -8.42 -7.13 8.91
CA GLU A 55 -7.47 -6.81 9.98
C GLU A 55 -6.14 -6.27 9.45
N SER A 56 -5.64 -6.83 8.35
CA SER A 56 -4.27 -6.58 7.88
C SER A 56 -4.13 -5.43 6.89
N HIS A 57 -5.23 -4.95 6.30
CA HIS A 57 -5.18 -3.98 5.21
C HIS A 57 -5.72 -2.60 5.61
N VAL A 58 -6.98 -2.57 6.12
CA VAL A 58 -7.67 -1.30 6.40
C VAL A 58 -6.96 -0.48 7.46
N PRO A 59 -6.53 -1.04 8.62
CA PRO A 59 -5.87 -0.26 9.66
C PRO A 59 -4.62 0.46 9.16
N GLY A 60 -3.82 -0.22 8.32
CA GLY A 60 -2.57 0.34 7.80
C GLY A 60 -2.78 1.53 6.88
N ARG A 61 -3.73 1.42 5.96
CA ARG A 61 -4.10 2.55 5.10
C ARG A 61 -4.57 3.74 5.90
N HIS A 62 -5.46 3.51 6.86
CA HIS A 62 -6.06 4.59 7.64
C HIS A 62 -5.05 5.24 8.59
N LEU A 63 -4.26 4.47 9.32
CA LEU A 63 -3.22 5.02 10.20
C LEU A 63 -2.22 5.88 9.44
N ASN A 64 -1.72 5.38 8.30
CA ASN A 64 -0.78 6.14 7.48
C ASN A 64 -1.41 7.44 6.98
N ALA A 65 -2.65 7.41 6.49
CA ALA A 65 -3.34 8.59 5.99
C ALA A 65 -3.68 9.60 7.10
N LEU A 66 -4.26 9.15 8.20
CA LEU A 66 -4.68 10.00 9.33
C LEU A 66 -3.48 10.69 9.98
N LEU A 67 -2.43 9.93 10.31
CA LEU A 67 -1.26 10.48 10.99
C LEU A 67 -0.41 11.37 10.07
N THR A 68 -0.36 11.07 8.78
CA THR A 68 0.27 11.97 7.80
C THR A 68 -0.53 13.26 7.63
N ALA A 69 -1.86 13.19 7.59
CA ALA A 69 -2.72 14.38 7.50
C ALA A 69 -2.60 15.26 8.75
N GLU A 70 -2.50 14.66 9.93
CA GLU A 70 -2.24 15.40 11.19
C GLU A 70 -0.91 16.16 11.14
N ASP A 71 0.17 15.50 10.70
CA ASP A 71 1.51 16.06 10.64
C ASP A 71 1.65 17.15 9.56
N VAL A 72 1.19 16.86 8.32
CA VAL A 72 1.44 17.73 7.16
C VAL A 72 0.43 18.86 7.03
N VAL A 73 -0.84 18.58 7.34
CA VAL A 73 -1.96 19.53 7.14
C VAL A 73 -2.38 20.21 8.45
N GLY A 74 -1.98 19.66 9.59
CA GLY A 74 -2.35 20.16 10.92
C GLY A 74 -3.84 19.93 11.23
N ILE A 75 -4.39 18.80 10.78
CA ILE A 75 -5.75 18.37 11.11
C ILE A 75 -5.70 17.63 12.43
N THR A 76 -6.57 17.99 13.36
CA THR A 76 -6.69 17.22 14.61
C THR A 76 -7.49 15.95 14.36
N ILE A 77 -6.89 14.81 14.64
CA ILE A 77 -7.53 13.49 14.55
C ILE A 77 -7.96 13.04 15.95
N ASP A 78 -9.11 12.39 16.04
CA ASP A 78 -9.55 11.78 17.29
C ASP A 78 -8.63 10.63 17.67
N GLU A 79 -8.00 10.73 18.83
CA GLU A 79 -7.06 9.72 19.34
C GLU A 79 -7.75 8.37 19.59
N GLU A 80 -9.07 8.35 19.86
CA GLU A 80 -9.84 7.10 19.95
C GLU A 80 -9.84 6.37 18.60
N ALA A 81 -9.98 7.08 17.48
CA ALA A 81 -9.93 6.48 16.15
C ALA A 81 -8.53 5.90 15.85
N ILE A 82 -7.46 6.63 16.23
CA ILE A 82 -6.08 6.14 16.10
C ILE A 82 -5.88 4.88 16.94
N GLN A 83 -6.39 4.87 18.18
CA GLN A 83 -6.27 3.70 19.05
C GLN A 83 -7.02 2.47 18.49
N LYS A 84 -8.23 2.64 17.94
CA LYS A 84 -9.00 1.56 17.32
C LYS A 84 -8.26 0.96 16.13
N HIS A 85 -7.76 1.79 15.21
CA HIS A 85 -6.94 1.31 14.11
C HIS A 85 -5.65 0.65 14.57
N SER A 86 -4.99 1.18 15.59
CA SER A 86 -3.77 0.60 16.16
C SER A 86 -4.02 -0.78 16.77
N ASN A 87 -5.12 -0.93 17.52
CA ASN A 87 -5.50 -2.22 18.09
C ASN A 87 -5.77 -3.26 16.99
N ALA A 88 -6.49 -2.88 15.94
CA ALA A 88 -6.76 -3.75 14.79
C ALA A 88 -5.46 -4.13 14.05
N ALA A 89 -4.56 -3.18 13.83
CA ALA A 89 -3.25 -3.46 13.23
C ALA A 89 -2.45 -4.44 14.09
N PHE A 90 -2.31 -4.19 15.39
CA PHE A 90 -1.60 -5.09 16.29
C PHE A 90 -2.25 -6.46 16.41
N PHE A 91 -3.59 -6.52 16.34
CA PHE A 91 -4.31 -7.78 16.29
C PHE A 91 -3.91 -8.61 15.06
N SER A 92 -3.80 -8.00 13.89
CA SER A 92 -3.40 -8.71 12.68
C SER A 92 -2.01 -9.38 12.79
N TYR A 93 -1.12 -8.86 13.63
CA TYR A 93 0.22 -9.41 13.88
C TYR A 93 0.29 -10.32 15.12
N SER A 94 -0.84 -10.60 15.80
CA SER A 94 -0.87 -11.44 17.00
C SER A 94 -1.00 -12.93 16.71
N GLY A 95 -0.93 -13.35 15.45
CA GLY A 95 -1.00 -14.74 15.03
C GLY A 95 0.27 -15.53 15.31
N SER A 96 0.39 -16.69 14.66
CA SER A 96 1.53 -17.61 14.83
C SER A 96 2.85 -17.13 14.23
N ALA A 97 2.80 -16.24 13.24
CA ALA A 97 3.95 -15.60 12.62
C ALA A 97 3.85 -14.08 12.75
N PRO A 98 4.98 -13.33 12.74
CA PRO A 98 4.99 -11.88 12.78
C PRO A 98 4.67 -11.29 11.38
N LEU A 99 3.54 -11.69 10.81
CA LEU A 99 3.03 -11.29 9.50
C LEU A 99 1.62 -10.71 9.65
N PRO A 100 1.19 -9.82 8.76
CA PRO A 100 -0.14 -9.25 8.80
C PRO A 100 -1.18 -10.29 8.32
N LEU A 101 -1.89 -10.88 9.26
CA LEU A 101 -2.84 -11.96 9.04
C LEU A 101 -4.28 -11.47 9.14
N ASN A 102 -5.19 -12.26 8.55
CA ASN A 102 -6.63 -12.08 8.69
C ASN A 102 -7.26 -13.35 9.27
N ARG A 103 -8.42 -13.17 9.90
CA ARG A 103 -9.29 -14.28 10.30
C ARG A 103 -9.97 -14.86 9.06
N ASP A 104 -10.30 -16.13 9.10
CA ASP A 104 -11.10 -16.79 8.06
C ASP A 104 -12.60 -16.44 8.14
N ASP A 105 -13.09 -16.13 9.34
CA ASP A 105 -14.42 -15.57 9.61
C ASP A 105 -14.39 -14.67 10.86
N LEU A 106 -15.53 -14.08 11.24
CA LEU A 106 -15.64 -13.14 12.37
C LEU A 106 -15.19 -13.73 13.71
N THR A 107 -15.18 -15.04 13.86
CA THR A 107 -14.82 -15.76 15.11
C THR A 107 -13.64 -16.68 14.94
N GLY A 108 -13.10 -16.77 13.75
CA GLY A 108 -12.01 -17.66 13.37
C GLY A 108 -10.63 -17.21 13.85
N PRO A 109 -9.63 -18.08 13.69
CA PRO A 109 -8.25 -17.74 13.99
C PRO A 109 -7.61 -16.87 12.90
N LEU A 110 -6.51 -16.19 13.23
CA LEU A 110 -5.65 -15.45 12.31
C LEU A 110 -4.74 -16.42 11.54
N ILE A 111 -5.22 -16.96 10.45
CA ILE A 111 -4.51 -17.98 9.64
C ILE A 111 -4.41 -17.60 8.16
N ASN A 112 -5.19 -16.61 7.69
CA ASN A 112 -5.15 -16.20 6.30
C ASN A 112 -4.02 -15.20 6.09
N PHE A 113 -2.99 -15.64 5.39
CA PHE A 113 -1.90 -14.78 4.94
C PHE A 113 -2.15 -14.34 3.49
N ASN A 114 -2.29 -13.03 3.31
CA ASN A 114 -2.36 -12.39 2.01
C ASN A 114 -1.12 -11.50 1.86
N GLU A 115 -0.16 -11.94 1.07
CA GLU A 115 1.09 -11.20 0.85
C GLU A 115 0.88 -9.79 0.31
N HIS A 116 -0.24 -9.54 -0.38
CA HIS A 116 -0.67 -8.22 -0.82
C HIS A 116 -0.78 -7.20 0.33
N ASN A 117 -1.13 -7.65 1.53
CA ASN A 117 -1.35 -6.80 2.69
C ASN A 117 -0.08 -6.46 3.48
N ILE A 118 1.07 -7.02 3.11
CA ILE A 118 2.35 -6.68 3.77
C ILE A 118 2.61 -5.17 3.68
N ARG A 119 2.29 -4.56 2.54
CA ARG A 119 2.39 -3.10 2.35
C ARG A 119 1.61 -2.34 3.42
N GLU A 120 0.35 -2.66 3.57
CA GLU A 120 -0.54 -1.95 4.48
C GLU A 120 -0.17 -2.22 5.95
N GLY A 121 0.24 -3.44 6.25
CA GLY A 121 0.78 -3.79 7.57
C GLY A 121 2.00 -2.92 7.93
N PHE A 122 2.97 -2.79 7.03
CA PHE A 122 4.12 -1.91 7.27
C PHE A 122 3.77 -0.42 7.27
N HIS A 123 2.75 0.02 6.54
CA HIS A 123 2.25 1.40 6.66
C HIS A 123 1.72 1.69 8.06
N ALA A 124 1.00 0.73 8.70
CA ALA A 124 0.57 0.88 10.09
C ALA A 124 1.77 1.03 11.03
N LEU A 125 2.72 0.11 10.94
CA LEU A 125 3.88 0.07 11.82
C LEU A 125 4.76 1.32 11.65
N PHE A 126 5.04 1.73 10.40
CA PHE A 126 5.73 2.97 10.09
C PHE A 126 5.06 4.19 10.71
N ALA A 127 3.75 4.34 10.48
CA ALA A 127 3.01 5.51 10.96
C ALA A 127 3.01 5.59 12.49
N LEU A 128 2.82 4.47 13.18
CA LEU A 128 2.85 4.40 14.64
C LEU A 128 4.25 4.68 15.21
N VAL A 129 5.30 4.18 14.57
CA VAL A 129 6.69 4.49 14.99
C VAL A 129 7.00 5.96 14.78
N LYS A 130 6.75 6.47 13.57
CA LYS A 130 7.12 7.85 13.21
C LYS A 130 6.35 8.90 13.98
N TYR A 131 5.03 8.75 14.09
CA TYR A 131 4.15 9.81 14.58
C TYR A 131 3.71 9.65 16.03
N ARG A 132 3.87 8.44 16.60
CA ARG A 132 3.48 8.14 17.99
C ARG A 132 4.62 7.56 18.84
N GLY A 133 5.79 7.31 18.26
CA GLY A 133 6.95 6.74 18.98
C GLY A 133 6.66 5.36 19.58
N SER A 134 5.87 4.52 18.89
CA SER A 134 5.43 3.24 19.42
C SER A 134 6.54 2.19 19.39
N ASP A 135 7.08 1.84 20.56
CA ASP A 135 8.06 0.75 20.70
C ASP A 135 7.49 -0.58 20.27
N ARG A 136 6.21 -0.84 20.59
CA ARG A 136 5.53 -2.08 20.16
C ARG A 136 5.46 -2.21 18.64
N ALA A 137 5.18 -1.12 17.94
CA ALA A 137 5.16 -1.14 16.47
C ALA A 137 6.56 -1.36 15.90
N ALA A 138 7.60 -0.83 16.54
CA ALA A 138 8.99 -1.07 16.15
C ALA A 138 9.38 -2.55 16.33
N GLU A 139 9.10 -3.15 17.48
CA GLU A 139 9.36 -4.56 17.77
C GLU A 139 8.67 -5.48 16.74
N ILE A 140 7.41 -5.21 16.41
CA ILE A 140 6.65 -5.99 15.42
C ILE A 140 7.27 -5.81 14.02
N ALA A 141 7.63 -4.59 13.63
CA ALA A 141 8.21 -4.32 12.33
C ALA A 141 9.55 -5.04 12.14
N GLU A 142 10.42 -5.00 13.14
CA GLU A 142 11.72 -5.67 13.11
C GLU A 142 11.57 -7.19 13.04
N ALA A 143 10.67 -7.77 13.84
CA ALA A 143 10.36 -9.19 13.78
C ALA A 143 9.77 -9.60 12.42
N SER A 144 8.89 -8.77 11.85
CA SER A 144 8.29 -9.01 10.54
C SER A 144 9.34 -8.94 9.42
N ILE A 145 10.23 -7.95 9.43
CA ILE A 145 11.32 -7.84 8.45
C ILE A 145 12.23 -9.06 8.51
N ALA A 146 12.62 -9.50 9.70
CA ALA A 146 13.44 -10.70 9.88
C ALA A 146 12.74 -11.95 9.32
N CYS A 147 11.46 -12.10 9.60
CA CYS A 147 10.62 -13.20 9.08
C CYS A 147 10.55 -13.17 7.54
N LEU A 148 10.36 -12.00 6.93
CA LEU A 148 10.33 -11.84 5.47
C LEU A 148 11.67 -12.20 4.83
N LEU A 149 12.79 -11.72 5.40
CA LEU A 149 14.14 -12.06 4.94
C LEU A 149 14.45 -13.56 5.06
N GLU A 150 13.84 -14.26 6.00
CA GLU A 150 14.00 -15.71 6.20
C GLU A 150 13.12 -16.51 5.23
N LEU A 151 11.81 -16.20 5.15
CA LEU A 151 10.81 -17.03 4.48
C LEU A 151 10.56 -16.67 3.00
N TRP A 152 11.08 -15.55 2.52
CA TRP A 152 10.98 -15.17 1.12
C TRP A 152 12.36 -14.99 0.48
N LYS A 153 12.53 -15.52 -0.73
CA LYS A 153 13.78 -15.39 -1.50
C LYS A 153 13.48 -15.00 -2.95
N PRO A 154 14.33 -14.15 -3.58
CA PRO A 154 14.12 -13.70 -4.97
C PRO A 154 13.96 -14.85 -5.97
N GLU A 155 14.69 -15.95 -5.76
CA GLU A 155 14.78 -17.06 -6.71
C GLU A 155 13.58 -18.03 -6.58
N ASN A 156 13.08 -18.21 -5.35
CA ASN A 156 12.12 -19.27 -5.03
C ASN A 156 10.75 -18.74 -4.57
N GLY A 157 10.64 -17.42 -4.29
CA GLY A 157 9.45 -16.85 -3.66
C GLY A 157 9.32 -17.27 -2.19
N TRP A 158 8.10 -17.52 -1.77
CA TRP A 158 7.76 -17.92 -0.41
C TRP A 158 8.07 -19.39 -0.11
N ASP A 159 8.57 -19.65 1.08
CA ASP A 159 8.65 -21.01 1.65
C ASP A 159 7.27 -21.39 2.23
N TRP A 160 6.36 -21.76 1.33
CA TRP A 160 4.99 -22.14 1.69
C TRP A 160 4.94 -23.41 2.56
N ASP A 161 5.88 -24.32 2.41
CA ASP A 161 5.94 -25.54 3.22
C ASP A 161 6.18 -25.18 4.70
N ARG A 162 7.07 -24.24 4.96
CA ARG A 162 7.32 -23.73 6.32
C ARG A 162 6.16 -22.88 6.83
N LEU A 163 5.62 -21.97 6.01
CA LEU A 163 4.46 -21.16 6.40
C LEU A 163 3.29 -22.02 6.84
N GLN A 164 3.04 -23.13 6.15
CA GLN A 164 1.98 -24.06 6.51
C GLN A 164 2.35 -24.96 7.69
N SER A 165 3.53 -25.61 7.67
CA SER A 165 3.88 -26.65 8.67
C SER A 165 4.27 -26.07 10.02
N GLU A 166 5.00 -24.94 10.06
CA GLU A 166 5.46 -24.33 11.31
C GLU A 166 4.43 -23.34 11.88
N PHE A 167 3.74 -22.59 11.01
CA PHE A 167 2.86 -21.50 11.44
C PHE A 167 1.37 -21.77 11.19
N GLY A 168 1.02 -22.83 10.46
CA GLY A 168 -0.38 -23.17 10.16
C GLY A 168 -1.08 -22.19 9.23
N LEU A 169 -0.31 -21.38 8.49
CA LEU A 169 -0.84 -20.33 7.62
C LEU A 169 -1.37 -20.89 6.30
N ARG A 170 -2.35 -20.20 5.75
CA ARG A 170 -2.93 -20.45 4.42
C ARG A 170 -2.75 -19.25 3.53
N SER A 171 -2.36 -19.48 2.27
CA SER A 171 -2.48 -18.44 1.25
C SER A 171 -3.95 -18.14 0.98
N SER A 172 -4.33 -16.88 1.04
CA SER A 172 -5.71 -16.46 0.76
C SER A 172 -5.96 -16.17 -0.72
N ARG A 173 -4.90 -15.94 -1.52
CA ARG A 173 -4.94 -15.70 -2.97
C ARG A 173 -3.59 -16.00 -3.60
N ASP A 174 -3.62 -16.33 -4.90
CA ASP A 174 -2.41 -16.36 -5.71
C ASP A 174 -2.05 -14.93 -6.14
N HIS A 175 -0.80 -14.58 -5.95
CA HIS A 175 -0.25 -13.28 -6.33
C HIS A 175 0.97 -13.45 -7.23
N THR A 176 1.15 -12.51 -8.16
CA THR A 176 2.45 -12.30 -8.81
C THR A 176 3.37 -11.59 -7.82
N PHE A 177 4.66 -11.54 -8.11
CA PHE A 177 5.60 -10.75 -7.32
C PHE A 177 5.15 -9.28 -7.16
N ILE A 178 4.65 -8.66 -8.25
CA ILE A 178 4.18 -7.27 -8.25
C ILE A 178 2.90 -7.09 -7.43
N THR A 179 1.93 -8.00 -7.55
CA THR A 179 0.67 -7.89 -6.79
C THR A 179 0.79 -8.35 -5.34
N GLY A 180 1.90 -8.98 -4.98
CA GLY A 180 2.24 -9.48 -3.65
C GLY A 180 3.30 -8.63 -2.95
N ILE A 181 4.43 -9.27 -2.64
CA ILE A 181 5.46 -8.73 -1.73
C ILE A 181 6.17 -7.47 -2.25
N ALA A 182 6.30 -7.27 -3.58
CA ALA A 182 6.96 -6.08 -4.12
C ALA A 182 6.35 -4.76 -3.62
N ARG A 183 5.07 -4.78 -3.27
CA ARG A 183 4.36 -3.63 -2.70
C ARG A 183 4.91 -3.16 -1.35
N ALA A 184 5.70 -4.00 -0.67
CA ALA A 184 6.33 -3.64 0.60
C ALA A 184 7.50 -2.65 0.45
N ILE A 185 8.05 -2.45 -0.75
CA ILE A 185 9.23 -1.57 -0.97
C ILE A 185 9.00 -0.18 -0.36
N GLY A 186 7.89 0.50 -0.72
CA GLY A 186 7.62 1.86 -0.26
C GLY A 186 7.52 2.01 1.26
N PRO A 187 6.68 1.24 1.97
CA PRO A 187 6.61 1.34 3.42
C PRO A 187 7.90 0.90 4.14
N LEU A 188 8.69 -0.02 3.59
CA LEU A 188 10.02 -0.34 4.12
C LEU A 188 10.99 0.83 3.99
N VAL A 189 10.95 1.54 2.85
CA VAL A 189 11.71 2.79 2.63
C VAL A 189 11.30 3.86 3.64
N LYS A 190 9.99 4.06 3.85
CA LYS A 190 9.46 5.01 4.85
C LYS A 190 9.88 4.62 6.27
N TYR A 191 9.83 3.33 6.61
CA TYR A 191 10.26 2.82 7.90
C TYR A 191 11.77 3.05 8.13
N TYR A 192 12.59 2.73 7.14
CA TYR A 192 14.03 3.03 7.19
C TYR A 192 14.30 4.53 7.36
N SER A 193 13.60 5.38 6.62
CA SER A 193 13.76 6.84 6.74
C SER A 193 13.45 7.36 8.15
N ALA A 194 12.49 6.74 8.83
CA ALA A 194 12.08 7.11 10.18
C ALA A 194 12.98 6.55 11.28
N THR A 195 13.57 5.35 11.08
CA THR A 195 14.25 4.59 12.15
C THR A 195 15.72 4.33 11.91
N GLN A 196 16.18 4.44 10.66
CA GLN A 196 17.52 4.01 10.20
C GLN A 196 17.78 2.49 10.40
N HIS A 197 16.69 1.68 10.45
CA HIS A 197 16.80 0.23 10.59
C HIS A 197 17.33 -0.41 9.30
N GLY A 198 18.62 -0.79 9.29
CA GLY A 198 19.33 -1.30 8.10
C GLY A 198 18.65 -2.46 7.39
N PRO A 199 18.15 -3.50 8.10
CA PRO A 199 17.44 -4.62 7.46
C PRO A 199 16.19 -4.24 6.66
N ALA A 200 15.51 -3.13 7.03
CA ALA A 200 14.39 -2.61 6.23
C ALA A 200 14.85 -2.11 4.85
N LEU A 201 15.96 -1.37 4.81
CA LEU A 201 16.55 -0.92 3.54
C LEU A 201 17.10 -2.10 2.74
N GLU A 202 17.74 -3.07 3.40
CA GLU A 202 18.26 -4.29 2.75
C GLU A 202 17.11 -5.04 2.05
N LEU A 203 16.02 -5.31 2.74
CA LEU A 203 14.85 -5.97 2.13
C LEU A 203 14.26 -5.15 0.98
N ALA A 204 14.13 -3.83 1.13
CA ALA A 204 13.64 -2.95 0.07
C ALA A 204 14.53 -3.02 -1.19
N ILE A 205 15.86 -3.06 -1.02
CA ILE A 205 16.82 -3.19 -2.13
C ILE A 205 16.71 -4.56 -2.81
N ILE A 206 16.59 -5.66 -2.04
CA ILE A 206 16.40 -7.00 -2.60
C ILE A 206 15.12 -7.06 -3.45
N LEU A 207 14.01 -6.53 -2.95
CA LEU A 207 12.75 -6.48 -3.69
C LEU A 207 12.85 -5.57 -4.92
N ALA A 208 13.50 -4.41 -4.81
CA ALA A 208 13.70 -3.49 -5.92
C ALA A 208 14.58 -4.08 -7.02
N SER A 209 15.64 -4.81 -6.66
CA SER A 209 16.49 -5.50 -7.64
C SER A 209 15.68 -6.49 -8.48
N LYS A 210 14.89 -7.35 -7.83
CA LYS A 210 13.99 -8.27 -8.57
C LYS A 210 12.97 -7.51 -9.43
N ALA A 211 12.40 -6.41 -8.92
CA ALA A 211 11.46 -5.59 -9.67
C ALA A 211 12.10 -5.02 -10.96
N THR A 212 13.33 -4.51 -10.87
CA THR A 212 14.03 -3.93 -12.02
C THR A 212 14.62 -4.97 -12.97
N ASP A 213 15.04 -6.13 -12.46
CA ASP A 213 15.62 -7.18 -13.28
C ASP A 213 14.57 -7.92 -14.12
N GLU A 214 13.36 -8.03 -13.60
CA GLU A 214 12.34 -8.86 -14.24
C GLU A 214 11.13 -8.09 -14.78
N PHE A 215 10.77 -6.93 -14.23
CA PHE A 215 9.50 -6.24 -14.51
C PHE A 215 9.69 -4.84 -15.10
N PHE A 216 10.33 -3.95 -14.38
CA PHE A 216 10.59 -2.59 -14.84
C PHE A 216 11.85 -2.57 -15.72
N LEU A 217 11.73 -3.10 -16.94
CA LEU A 217 12.86 -3.30 -17.85
C LEU A 217 13.40 -1.98 -18.46
N PRO A 218 14.63 -1.98 -19.06
CA PRO A 218 15.24 -0.77 -19.62
C PRO A 218 14.46 -0.09 -20.75
N ASP A 219 13.58 -0.85 -21.42
CA ASP A 219 12.71 -0.34 -22.49
C ASP A 219 11.37 0.20 -21.98
N GLY A 220 11.08 0.02 -20.69
CA GLY A 220 9.86 0.48 -20.05
C GLY A 220 8.61 -0.29 -20.46
N THR A 221 8.71 -1.48 -21.03
CA THR A 221 7.56 -2.29 -21.47
C THR A 221 6.70 -2.74 -20.30
N TYR A 222 5.37 -2.74 -20.48
CA TYR A 222 4.41 -3.33 -19.56
C TYR A 222 3.87 -4.65 -20.12
N ASP A 223 3.97 -5.73 -19.33
CA ASP A 223 3.37 -7.02 -19.65
C ASP A 223 2.31 -7.36 -18.60
N PRO A 224 1.00 -7.22 -18.90
CA PRO A 224 -0.07 -7.45 -17.94
C PRO A 224 -0.10 -8.88 -17.38
N LYS A 225 0.37 -9.88 -18.15
CA LYS A 225 0.43 -11.27 -17.67
C LYS A 225 1.50 -11.46 -16.62
N LYS A 226 2.61 -10.75 -16.76
CA LYS A 226 3.75 -10.82 -15.85
C LYS A 226 3.51 -9.98 -14.60
N PHE A 227 3.04 -8.75 -14.77
CA PHE A 227 2.74 -7.85 -13.66
C PHE A 227 1.54 -8.34 -12.83
N GLY A 228 0.57 -8.98 -13.47
CA GLY A 228 -0.72 -9.34 -12.89
C GLY A 228 -1.79 -8.26 -13.14
N PRO A 229 -3.06 -8.60 -12.96
CA PRO A 229 -4.15 -7.74 -13.41
C PRO A 229 -4.39 -6.51 -12.55
N HIS A 230 -3.95 -6.48 -11.30
CA HIS A 230 -4.22 -5.37 -10.38
C HIS A 230 -3.29 -4.18 -10.61
N THR A 231 -3.76 -3.19 -11.35
CA THR A 231 -2.97 -2.05 -11.82
C THR A 231 -2.40 -1.17 -10.70
N HIS A 232 -3.15 -1.02 -9.60
CA HIS A 232 -2.63 -0.29 -8.43
C HIS A 232 -1.37 -0.94 -7.83
N SER A 233 -1.20 -2.24 -7.95
CA SER A 233 0.07 -2.86 -7.53
C SER A 233 1.23 -2.42 -8.41
N THR A 234 1.01 -2.26 -9.71
CA THR A 234 2.00 -1.76 -10.65
C THR A 234 2.43 -0.32 -10.34
N THR A 235 1.45 0.59 -10.18
CA THR A 235 1.74 2.00 -9.85
C THR A 235 2.36 2.14 -8.47
N CYS A 236 1.90 1.36 -7.50
CA CYS A 236 2.46 1.30 -6.15
C CYS A 236 3.94 0.89 -6.15
N VAL A 237 4.31 -0.15 -6.92
CA VAL A 237 5.72 -0.56 -7.01
C VAL A 237 6.54 0.50 -7.75
N MET A 238 6.01 1.10 -8.83
CA MET A 238 6.66 2.21 -9.54
C MET A 238 6.98 3.37 -8.59
N SER A 239 5.99 3.86 -7.85
CA SER A 239 6.17 4.92 -6.84
C SER A 239 7.16 4.52 -5.74
N SER A 240 7.10 3.26 -5.28
CA SER A 240 8.02 2.74 -4.28
C SER A 240 9.47 2.69 -4.75
N LEU A 241 9.71 2.34 -6.02
CA LEU A 241 11.03 2.40 -6.64
C LEU A 241 11.55 3.85 -6.74
N ALA A 242 10.66 4.80 -7.08
CA ALA A 242 11.02 6.23 -7.06
C ALA A 242 11.40 6.71 -5.65
N GLN A 243 10.66 6.32 -4.62
CA GLN A 243 10.99 6.63 -3.22
C GLN A 243 12.35 6.02 -2.80
N LEU A 244 12.62 4.78 -3.18
CA LEU A 244 13.91 4.14 -2.91
C LEU A 244 15.05 4.88 -3.61
N ALA A 245 14.88 5.23 -4.89
CA ALA A 245 15.85 6.02 -5.65
C ALA A 245 16.12 7.38 -4.99
N ASP A 246 15.08 8.05 -4.50
CA ASP A 246 15.17 9.34 -3.82
C ASP A 246 16.05 9.24 -2.55
N ILE A 247 15.77 8.28 -1.65
CA ILE A 247 16.52 8.18 -0.38
C ILE A 247 17.94 7.64 -0.55
N THR A 248 18.19 6.82 -1.59
CA THR A 248 19.53 6.28 -1.90
C THR A 248 20.32 7.14 -2.87
N SER A 249 19.70 8.16 -3.46
CA SER A 249 20.26 8.97 -4.55
C SER A 249 20.69 8.11 -5.76
N ASP A 250 19.95 7.03 -6.03
CA ASP A 250 20.21 6.13 -7.15
C ASP A 250 19.55 6.66 -8.44
N LEU A 251 20.31 7.43 -9.19
CA LEU A 251 19.84 8.02 -10.46
C LEU A 251 19.56 6.93 -11.52
N SER A 252 20.23 5.78 -11.46
CA SER A 252 19.99 4.68 -12.40
C SER A 252 18.62 4.04 -12.16
N LEU A 253 18.27 3.83 -10.90
CA LEU A 253 16.95 3.35 -10.52
C LEU A 253 15.85 4.38 -10.90
N LEU A 254 16.12 5.66 -10.66
CA LEU A 254 15.17 6.72 -11.02
C LEU A 254 14.94 6.80 -12.54
N GLU A 255 15.99 6.66 -13.35
CA GLU A 255 15.86 6.63 -14.82
C GLU A 255 15.05 5.40 -15.29
N ARG A 256 15.19 4.26 -14.60
CA ARG A 256 14.37 3.08 -14.87
C ARG A 256 12.88 3.33 -14.59
N VAL A 257 12.57 3.99 -13.47
CA VAL A 257 11.20 4.41 -13.14
C VAL A 257 10.66 5.39 -14.18
N LYS A 258 11.47 6.39 -14.55
CA LYS A 258 11.09 7.38 -15.57
C LYS A 258 10.76 6.71 -16.91
N THR A 259 11.59 5.76 -17.34
CA THR A 259 11.36 5.04 -18.59
C THR A 259 10.04 4.27 -18.58
N PHE A 260 9.71 3.62 -17.46
CA PHE A 260 8.41 2.94 -17.32
C PHE A 260 7.24 3.95 -17.27
N TYR A 261 7.41 5.06 -16.58
CA TYR A 261 6.42 6.13 -16.50
C TYR A 261 6.08 6.71 -17.88
N ASP A 262 7.10 6.89 -18.73
CA ASP A 262 6.93 7.45 -20.07
C ASP A 262 6.37 6.44 -21.09
N ASN A 263 6.52 5.14 -20.85
CA ASN A 263 6.16 4.07 -21.78
C ASN A 263 5.06 3.16 -21.21
N GLY A 264 5.43 2.22 -20.37
CA GLY A 264 4.53 1.14 -19.92
C GLY A 264 3.32 1.60 -19.11
N LEU A 265 3.44 2.70 -18.39
CA LEU A 265 2.30 3.26 -17.64
C LEU A 265 1.13 3.65 -18.56
N TRP A 266 1.40 4.03 -19.81
CA TRP A 266 0.36 4.42 -20.78
C TRP A 266 -0.52 3.28 -21.27
N GLU A 267 -0.13 2.03 -21.01
CA GLU A 267 -0.97 0.85 -21.29
C GLU A 267 -2.15 0.72 -20.31
N ILE A 268 -2.08 1.39 -19.15
CA ILE A 268 -3.09 1.29 -18.07
C ILE A 268 -3.65 2.65 -17.64
N ARG A 269 -3.08 3.77 -18.09
CA ARG A 269 -3.57 5.12 -17.80
C ARG A 269 -4.00 5.84 -19.08
N ASP A 270 -4.84 6.84 -18.94
CA ASP A 270 -5.19 7.78 -20.01
C ASP A 270 -4.54 9.17 -19.83
N GLU A 271 -4.85 10.07 -20.75
CA GLU A 271 -4.30 11.44 -20.81
C GLU A 271 -4.68 12.32 -19.61
N ILE A 272 -5.78 12.00 -18.91
CA ILE A 272 -6.23 12.75 -17.73
C ILE A 272 -5.81 12.11 -16.42
N GLY A 273 -4.98 11.06 -16.46
CA GLY A 273 -4.51 10.36 -15.29
C GLY A 273 -5.48 9.32 -14.72
N TRP A 274 -6.55 8.98 -15.47
CA TRP A 274 -7.40 7.85 -15.11
C TRP A 274 -6.67 6.54 -15.34
N VAL A 275 -6.72 5.65 -14.35
CA VAL A 275 -6.12 4.31 -14.44
C VAL A 275 -7.19 3.27 -14.20
N ILE A 276 -7.27 2.30 -15.10
CA ILE A 276 -8.17 1.15 -14.96
C ILE A 276 -7.83 0.37 -13.69
N GLU A 277 -8.84 -0.22 -13.02
CA GLU A 277 -8.62 -1.02 -11.80
C GLU A 277 -7.90 -2.34 -12.09
N SER A 278 -8.18 -2.92 -13.25
CA SER A 278 -7.61 -4.20 -13.65
C SER A 278 -7.31 -4.22 -15.14
N SER A 279 -6.15 -4.75 -15.49
CA SER A 279 -5.76 -5.03 -16.87
C SER A 279 -6.27 -6.38 -17.41
N ASP A 280 -7.15 -7.06 -16.68
CA ASP A 280 -7.83 -8.28 -17.16
C ASP A 280 -8.85 -7.92 -18.24
N ASP A 281 -8.83 -8.64 -19.35
CA ASP A 281 -9.73 -8.47 -20.51
C ASP A 281 -11.22 -8.53 -20.12
N ASN A 282 -11.56 -9.15 -18.99
CA ASN A 282 -12.94 -9.28 -18.50
C ASN A 282 -13.37 -8.12 -17.57
N SER A 283 -12.48 -7.20 -17.25
CA SER A 283 -12.79 -6.08 -16.36
C SER A 283 -13.49 -4.96 -17.11
N PRO A 284 -14.51 -4.30 -16.49
CA PRO A 284 -15.14 -3.13 -17.10
C PRO A 284 -14.11 -1.99 -17.27
N PRO A 285 -13.98 -1.42 -18.48
CA PRO A 285 -12.97 -0.39 -18.76
C PRO A 285 -13.25 0.96 -18.08
N ASP A 286 -14.47 1.15 -17.59
CA ASP A 286 -14.90 2.35 -16.86
C ASP A 286 -14.66 2.27 -15.34
N ARG A 287 -14.11 1.15 -14.87
CA ARG A 287 -13.74 0.97 -13.47
C ARG A 287 -12.29 1.37 -13.23
N GLY A 288 -12.08 2.36 -12.39
CA GLY A 288 -10.76 2.84 -12.01
C GLY A 288 -10.56 2.84 -10.49
N GLU A 289 -9.31 2.89 -10.08
CA GLU A 289 -8.91 2.95 -8.66
C GLU A 289 -8.12 4.23 -8.38
N CYS A 290 -8.64 5.14 -7.55
CA CYS A 290 -8.00 6.43 -7.23
C CYS A 290 -6.61 6.30 -6.59
N ASN A 291 -6.27 5.15 -6.00
CA ASN A 291 -4.94 4.92 -5.43
C ASN A 291 -3.83 5.02 -6.49
N ASN A 292 -4.11 4.58 -7.71
CA ASN A 292 -3.19 4.73 -8.85
C ASN A 292 -2.80 6.20 -9.09
N THR A 293 -3.78 7.10 -9.03
CA THR A 293 -3.56 8.54 -9.22
C THR A 293 -2.59 9.06 -8.14
N GLY A 294 -2.74 8.64 -6.89
CA GLY A 294 -1.83 9.01 -5.81
C GLY A 294 -0.38 8.57 -6.07
N ASP A 295 -0.19 7.34 -6.54
CA ASP A 295 1.14 6.80 -6.86
C ASP A 295 1.77 7.53 -8.07
N ILE A 296 0.97 7.89 -9.07
CA ILE A 296 1.42 8.66 -10.24
C ILE A 296 1.86 10.06 -9.80
N VAL A 297 1.05 10.75 -8.99
CA VAL A 297 1.39 12.08 -8.44
C VAL A 297 2.69 12.01 -7.63
N GLU A 298 2.84 11.03 -6.75
CA GLU A 298 4.08 10.87 -5.95
C GLU A 298 5.29 10.66 -6.85
N THR A 299 5.18 9.79 -7.86
CA THR A 299 6.26 9.54 -8.83
C THR A 299 6.60 10.80 -9.64
N ALA A 300 5.60 11.51 -10.15
CA ALA A 300 5.75 12.75 -10.90
C ALA A 300 6.46 13.83 -10.08
N LEU A 301 6.07 13.99 -8.81
CA LEU A 301 6.73 14.95 -7.91
C LEU A 301 8.21 14.61 -7.66
N ILE A 302 8.54 13.32 -7.52
CA ILE A 302 9.93 12.88 -7.36
C ILE A 302 10.72 13.18 -8.64
N LEU A 303 10.23 12.76 -9.80
CA LEU A 303 10.87 13.05 -11.10
C LEU A 303 11.08 14.54 -11.30
N GLY A 304 10.06 15.37 -11.03
CA GLY A 304 10.15 16.83 -11.14
C GLY A 304 11.26 17.43 -10.28
N ARG A 305 11.45 16.95 -9.06
CA ARG A 305 12.54 17.40 -8.17
C ARG A 305 13.94 17.01 -8.65
N TYR A 306 14.05 15.93 -9.40
CA TYR A 306 15.31 15.46 -9.95
C TYR A 306 15.69 16.06 -11.31
N GLY A 307 15.02 17.14 -11.71
CA GLY A 307 15.39 17.95 -12.88
C GLY A 307 14.54 17.69 -14.14
N TYR A 308 13.43 17.01 -14.00
CA TYR A 308 12.45 16.77 -15.06
C TYR A 308 11.16 17.57 -14.77
N PRO A 309 11.18 18.92 -14.85
CA PRO A 309 10.08 19.78 -14.37
C PRO A 309 8.75 19.57 -15.09
N GLU A 310 8.78 18.97 -16.29
CA GLU A 310 7.58 18.62 -17.06
C GLU A 310 6.62 17.71 -16.31
N TYR A 311 7.12 16.84 -15.42
CA TYR A 311 6.26 15.93 -14.63
C TYR A 311 5.44 16.63 -13.54
N PHE A 312 5.77 17.87 -13.16
CA PHE A 312 4.91 18.65 -12.28
C PHE A 312 3.53 18.92 -12.88
N GLN A 313 3.39 18.92 -14.20
CA GLN A 313 2.09 19.05 -14.87
C GLN A 313 1.21 17.82 -14.65
N ASP A 314 1.80 16.63 -14.52
CA ASP A 314 1.05 15.41 -14.22
C ASP A 314 0.56 15.38 -12.75
N ALA A 315 1.15 16.18 -11.89
CA ALA A 315 0.74 16.31 -10.50
C ALA A 315 -0.40 17.32 -10.27
N GLU A 316 -0.60 18.26 -11.22
CA GLU A 316 -1.69 19.24 -11.20
C GLU A 316 -3.04 18.62 -11.58
#